data_bd198879839cff3503b1f08573943f59
#
_entry.id   bd198879839cff3503b1f08573943f59
#
_cell.length_a   1.000
_cell.length_b   1.000
_cell.length_c   1.000
_cell.angle_alpha   90.00
_cell.angle_beta   90.00
_cell.angle_gamma   90.00
#
_symmetry.space_group_name_H-M   'P 1'
#
loop_
_entity.id
_entity.type
_entity.pdbx_description
1 polymer ?
#
loop_
_entity_poly.entity_id
_entity_poly.type
_entity_poly.pdbx_seq_one_letter_code
_entity_poly.pdbx_strand_id
1 'polypeptide(L)'
;MVAIKQTGTDIIKIETGAASSEIVEKLTKIHNENFEEKKNGTYFLEILNNDLYSLFYLSEEETSEISGYAVFYDTFDSVDLFEIAVLKEKQGKGYGNMLLNYTADIFCKNGRKIFLEVNESNEKAIKLYKKNGFEEISVRKNYYGNHQNALIMIKNS
;
A
#
# COMPACT_ATOMS: atom_id res chain seq x y z
N MET A 1 1.56 -17.69 -4.82
CA MET A 1 2.04 -16.30 -5.05
C MET A 1 1.82 -15.95 -6.51
N VAL A 2 1.18 -14.83 -6.76
CA VAL A 2 1.07 -14.27 -8.11
C VAL A 2 2.13 -13.19 -8.23
N ALA A 3 3.10 -13.38 -9.12
CA ALA A 3 4.14 -12.39 -9.41
C ALA A 3 3.82 -11.69 -10.73
N ILE A 4 3.87 -10.37 -10.73
CA ILE A 4 3.81 -9.54 -11.94
C ILE A 4 5.22 -9.04 -12.19
N LYS A 5 5.82 -9.45 -13.31
CA LYS A 5 7.18 -9.06 -13.66
C LYS A 5 7.23 -7.75 -14.43
N GLN A 6 8.08 -6.84 -13.94
CA GLN A 6 8.60 -5.71 -14.73
C GLN A 6 10.13 -5.80 -14.76
N THR A 7 10.74 -5.11 -15.71
CA THR A 7 12.20 -5.08 -15.88
C THR A 7 12.90 -4.77 -14.54
N GLY A 8 13.50 -5.78 -13.91
CA GLY A 8 14.30 -5.67 -12.70
C GLY A 8 13.52 -5.70 -11.37
N THR A 9 12.17 -5.82 -11.39
CA THR A 9 11.36 -5.88 -10.16
C THR A 9 10.16 -6.80 -10.31
N ASP A 10 9.84 -7.50 -9.23
CA ASP A 10 8.64 -8.34 -9.11
C ASP A 10 7.67 -7.74 -8.08
N ILE A 11 6.37 -7.71 -8.40
CA ILE A 11 5.32 -7.43 -7.42
C ILE A 11 4.65 -8.75 -7.07
N ILE A 12 4.72 -9.10 -5.80
CA ILE A 12 4.32 -10.41 -5.30
C ILE A 12 3.20 -10.24 -4.28
N LYS A 13 2.07 -10.93 -4.51
CA LYS A 13 1.01 -11.07 -3.51
C LYS A 13 1.39 -12.17 -2.52
N ILE A 14 1.30 -11.89 -1.22
CA ILE A 14 1.49 -12.91 -0.18
C ILE A 14 0.15 -13.61 0.06
N GLU A 15 0.15 -14.93 -0.06
CA GLU A 15 -0.99 -15.75 0.33
C GLU A 15 -1.10 -15.86 1.86
N THR A 16 -2.31 -15.97 2.38
CA THR A 16 -2.58 -16.13 3.82
C THR A 16 -1.75 -17.27 4.40
N GLY A 17 -1.01 -16.98 5.47
CA GLY A 17 -0.15 -17.93 6.14
C GLY A 17 1.17 -18.27 5.46
N ALA A 18 1.49 -17.64 4.32
CA ALA A 18 2.70 -17.96 3.54
C ALA A 18 3.93 -17.08 3.86
N ALA A 19 3.80 -16.11 4.75
CA ALA A 19 4.90 -15.20 5.06
C ALA A 19 5.96 -15.84 5.96
N SER A 20 7.22 -15.73 5.55
CA SER A 20 8.36 -16.07 6.41
C SER A 20 8.64 -14.97 7.43
N SER A 21 9.31 -15.30 8.53
CA SER A 21 9.76 -14.30 9.52
C SER A 21 10.65 -13.23 8.90
N GLU A 22 11.47 -13.57 7.92
CA GLU A 22 12.32 -12.63 7.20
C GLU A 22 11.51 -11.59 6.42
N ILE A 23 10.46 -12.00 5.72
CA ILE A 23 9.56 -11.08 5.01
C ILE A 23 8.88 -10.14 6.01
N VAL A 24 8.35 -10.66 7.11
CA VAL A 24 7.70 -9.88 8.16
C VAL A 24 8.64 -8.83 8.77
N GLU A 25 9.90 -9.19 9.03
CA GLU A 25 10.92 -8.25 9.53
C GLU A 25 11.18 -7.11 8.53
N LYS A 26 11.31 -7.43 7.25
CA LYS A 26 11.53 -6.43 6.19
C LYS A 26 10.35 -5.48 6.05
N LEU A 27 9.11 -6.00 6.05
CA LEU A 27 7.90 -5.18 6.02
C LEU A 27 7.81 -4.27 7.25
N THR A 28 8.11 -4.79 8.43
CA THR A 28 8.11 -4.03 9.69
C THR A 28 9.13 -2.89 9.65
N LYS A 29 10.32 -3.13 9.11
CA LYS A 29 11.34 -2.09 8.92
C LYS A 29 10.82 -0.97 8.02
N ILE A 30 10.24 -1.30 6.86
CA ILE A 30 9.71 -0.31 5.93
C ILE A 30 8.58 0.50 6.58
N HIS A 31 7.66 -0.15 7.30
CA HIS A 31 6.63 0.53 8.06
C HIS A 31 7.22 1.54 9.03
N ASN A 32 8.14 1.09 9.87
CA ASN A 32 8.71 1.90 10.94
C ASN A 32 9.58 3.06 10.45
N GLU A 33 10.08 3.00 9.23
CA GLU A 33 10.74 4.15 8.59
C GLU A 33 9.77 5.22 8.10
N ASN A 34 8.53 4.86 7.76
CA ASN A 34 7.58 5.72 7.10
C ASN A 34 6.48 6.29 8.00
N PHE A 35 6.12 5.58 9.07
CA PHE A 35 5.00 5.95 9.94
C PHE A 35 5.49 6.30 11.36
N GLU A 36 4.81 7.26 11.99
CA GLU A 36 5.12 7.66 13.36
C GLU A 36 4.81 6.56 14.37
N GLU A 37 3.65 5.92 14.21
CA GLU A 37 3.27 4.78 15.05
C GLU A 37 4.07 3.54 14.67
N LYS A 38 5.01 3.17 15.53
CA LYS A 38 5.87 2.01 15.29
C LYS A 38 5.12 0.71 15.58
N LYS A 39 5.38 -0.29 14.73
CA LYS A 39 4.79 -1.63 14.86
C LYS A 39 5.88 -2.67 15.07
N ASN A 40 5.48 -3.82 15.59
CA ASN A 40 6.31 -5.03 15.65
C ASN A 40 5.82 -6.05 14.60
N GLY A 41 6.48 -7.20 14.50
CA GLY A 41 6.13 -8.22 13.53
C GLY A 41 4.71 -8.79 13.66
N THR A 42 4.12 -8.72 14.86
CA THR A 42 2.74 -9.18 15.11
C THR A 42 1.72 -8.42 14.24
N TYR A 43 1.94 -7.14 14.01
CA TYR A 43 1.09 -6.31 13.15
C TYR A 43 0.92 -6.90 11.74
N PHE A 44 2.02 -7.25 11.08
CA PHE A 44 1.95 -7.85 9.75
C PHE A 44 1.43 -9.29 9.76
N LEU A 45 1.71 -10.06 10.82
CA LEU A 45 1.13 -11.38 10.98
C LEU A 45 -0.39 -11.34 11.12
N GLU A 46 -0.94 -10.38 11.85
CA GLU A 46 -2.39 -10.18 11.96
C GLU A 46 -3.03 -9.83 10.62
N ILE A 47 -2.39 -8.94 9.84
CA ILE A 47 -2.83 -8.61 8.47
C ILE A 47 -2.81 -9.88 7.60
N LEU A 48 -1.72 -10.63 7.60
CA LEU A 48 -1.52 -11.78 6.73
C LEU A 48 -2.37 -13.00 7.11
N ASN A 49 -2.88 -13.06 8.34
CA ASN A 49 -3.79 -14.10 8.79
C ASN A 49 -5.28 -13.74 8.64
N ASN A 50 -5.59 -12.58 8.07
CA ASN A 50 -6.95 -12.11 7.86
C ASN A 50 -7.27 -12.03 6.36
N ASP A 51 -8.18 -12.87 5.89
CA ASP A 51 -8.55 -12.97 4.48
C ASP A 51 -9.17 -11.70 3.86
N LEU A 52 -9.58 -10.74 4.71
CA LEU A 52 -10.05 -9.42 4.24
C LEU A 52 -8.90 -8.51 3.78
N TYR A 53 -7.66 -8.83 4.15
CA TYR A 53 -6.50 -8.08 3.69
C TYR A 53 -5.83 -8.76 2.50
N SER A 54 -5.33 -7.94 1.59
CA SER A 54 -4.41 -8.35 0.53
C SER A 54 -3.12 -7.55 0.67
N LEU A 55 -2.00 -8.22 0.84
CA LEU A 55 -0.68 -7.61 0.93
C LEU A 55 0.16 -7.97 -0.29
N PHE A 56 0.71 -6.93 -0.91
CA PHE A 56 1.64 -7.03 -2.04
C PHE A 56 2.95 -6.38 -1.64
N TYR A 57 4.07 -6.98 -2.02
CA TYR A 57 5.37 -6.35 -1.88
C TYR A 57 6.13 -6.30 -3.22
N LEU A 58 6.99 -5.32 -3.33
CA LEU A 58 7.89 -5.14 -4.47
C LEU A 58 9.25 -5.68 -4.09
N SER A 59 9.74 -6.65 -4.88
CA SER A 59 11.05 -7.26 -4.71
C SER A 59 11.94 -6.93 -5.91
N GLU A 60 13.21 -6.61 -5.65
CA GLU A 60 14.20 -6.43 -6.71
C GLU A 60 14.76 -7.79 -7.14
N GLU A 61 14.75 -8.07 -8.46
CA GLU A 61 15.15 -9.39 -9.00
C GLU A 61 16.59 -9.77 -8.65
N GLU A 62 17.53 -8.82 -8.73
CA GLU A 62 18.95 -9.10 -8.54
C GLU A 62 19.32 -9.39 -7.08
N THR A 63 18.67 -8.70 -6.14
CA THR A 63 19.04 -8.77 -4.71
C THR A 63 18.03 -9.51 -3.86
N SER A 64 16.83 -9.76 -4.39
CA SER A 64 15.65 -10.22 -3.63
C SER A 64 15.30 -9.31 -2.45
N GLU A 65 15.72 -8.03 -2.53
CA GLU A 65 15.41 -7.02 -1.52
C GLU A 65 13.96 -6.57 -1.64
N ILE A 66 13.25 -6.48 -0.53
CA ILE A 66 11.90 -5.91 -0.47
C ILE A 66 12.05 -4.39 -0.34
N SER A 67 11.58 -3.66 -1.35
CA SER A 67 11.72 -2.21 -1.45
C SER A 67 10.44 -1.43 -1.12
N GLY A 68 9.31 -2.11 -1.05
CA GLY A 68 8.04 -1.49 -0.72
C GLY A 68 6.91 -2.51 -0.60
N TYR A 69 5.77 -2.05 -0.08
CA TYR A 69 4.57 -2.88 0.02
C TYR A 69 3.31 -2.02 -0.07
N ALA A 70 2.19 -2.68 -0.39
CA ALA A 70 0.85 -2.11 -0.33
C ALA A 70 -0.11 -3.11 0.32
N VAL A 71 -0.97 -2.61 1.19
CA VAL A 71 -2.01 -3.38 1.88
C VAL A 71 -3.36 -2.83 1.47
N PHE A 72 -4.25 -3.72 1.07
CA PHE A 72 -5.64 -3.42 0.75
C PHE A 72 -6.57 -4.16 1.69
N TYR A 73 -7.67 -3.53 2.06
CA TYR A 73 -8.72 -4.11 2.90
C TYR A 73 -10.02 -4.23 2.11
N ASP A 74 -10.58 -5.43 2.06
CA ASP A 74 -11.83 -5.71 1.35
C ASP A 74 -13.03 -5.37 2.23
N THR A 75 -13.85 -4.41 1.77
CA THR A 75 -15.08 -3.99 2.44
C THR A 75 -16.33 -4.62 1.82
N PHE A 76 -16.19 -5.66 0.99
CA PHE A 76 -17.20 -6.33 0.18
C PHE A 76 -17.73 -5.49 -1.00
N ASP A 77 -18.14 -4.25 -0.78
CA ASP A 77 -18.62 -3.34 -1.83
C ASP A 77 -17.49 -2.60 -2.55
N SER A 78 -16.41 -2.39 -1.85
CA SER A 78 -15.23 -1.67 -2.34
C SER A 78 -13.95 -2.26 -1.73
N VAL A 79 -12.82 -1.66 -2.07
CA VAL A 79 -11.53 -1.99 -1.49
C VAL A 79 -10.92 -0.71 -0.96
N ASP A 80 -10.39 -0.73 0.24
CA ASP A 80 -9.63 0.39 0.79
C ASP A 80 -8.13 0.15 0.59
N LEU A 81 -7.42 1.12 0.02
CA LEU A 81 -5.96 1.15 0.14
C LEU A 81 -5.63 1.52 1.59
N PHE A 82 -5.30 0.50 2.36
CA PHE A 82 -5.10 0.62 3.79
C PHE A 82 -3.74 1.23 4.14
N GLU A 83 -2.70 0.79 3.42
CA GLU A 83 -1.33 1.25 3.65
C GLU A 83 -0.47 1.05 2.40
N ILE A 84 0.41 2.00 2.11
CA ILE A 84 1.45 1.88 1.09
C ILE A 84 2.73 2.54 1.59
N ALA A 85 3.85 1.86 1.45
CA ALA A 85 5.15 2.40 1.87
C ALA A 85 6.29 1.87 1.00
N VAL A 86 7.31 2.70 0.83
CA VAL A 86 8.56 2.38 0.14
C VAL A 86 9.72 2.65 1.10
N LEU A 87 10.69 1.75 1.11
CA LEU A 87 11.93 1.90 1.88
C LEU A 87 12.53 3.28 1.62
N LYS A 88 12.92 4.01 2.67
CA LYS A 88 13.31 5.43 2.54
C LYS A 88 14.42 5.66 1.51
N GLU A 89 15.43 4.80 1.51
CA GLU A 89 16.56 4.89 0.57
C GLU A 89 16.18 4.59 -0.89
N LYS A 90 15.00 3.99 -1.10
CA LYS A 90 14.45 3.63 -2.43
C LYS A 90 13.38 4.60 -2.91
N GLN A 91 13.01 5.58 -2.12
CA GLN A 91 12.04 6.62 -2.53
C GLN A 91 12.61 7.50 -3.64
N GLY A 92 11.72 8.09 -4.43
CA GLY A 92 12.12 8.93 -5.57
C GLY A 92 12.53 8.16 -6.83
N LYS A 93 12.48 6.83 -6.82
CA LYS A 93 12.84 5.95 -7.95
C LYS A 93 11.63 5.40 -8.72
N GLY A 94 10.42 5.86 -8.37
CA GLY A 94 9.18 5.41 -9.03
C GLY A 94 8.57 4.13 -8.46
N TYR A 95 9.12 3.55 -7.41
CA TYR A 95 8.63 2.29 -6.84
C TYR A 95 7.22 2.39 -6.25
N GLY A 96 6.91 3.50 -5.57
CA GLY A 96 5.55 3.75 -5.07
C GLY A 96 4.51 3.83 -6.19
N ASN A 97 4.86 4.49 -7.29
CA ASN A 97 4.01 4.58 -8.47
C ASN A 97 3.81 3.22 -9.14
N MET A 98 4.88 2.46 -9.29
CA MET A 98 4.84 1.11 -9.85
C MET A 98 3.95 0.19 -9.00
N LEU A 99 4.19 0.16 -7.70
CA LEU A 99 3.45 -0.67 -6.75
C LEU A 99 1.96 -0.32 -6.76
N LEU A 100 1.62 0.98 -6.68
CA LEU A 100 0.22 1.43 -6.68
C LEU A 100 -0.47 1.14 -8.01
N ASN A 101 0.17 1.43 -9.14
CA ASN A 101 -0.41 1.21 -10.47
C ASN A 101 -0.80 -0.26 -10.67
N TYR A 102 0.13 -1.18 -10.40
CA TYR A 102 -0.13 -2.61 -10.59
C TYR A 102 -1.16 -3.18 -9.64
N THR A 103 -1.06 -2.85 -8.37
CA THR A 103 -1.97 -3.41 -7.36
C THR A 103 -3.39 -2.86 -7.51
N ALA A 104 -3.52 -1.56 -7.79
CA ALA A 104 -4.83 -0.95 -8.05
C ALA A 104 -5.49 -1.54 -9.30
N ASP A 105 -4.72 -1.77 -10.35
CA ASP A 105 -5.23 -2.38 -11.59
C ASP A 105 -5.84 -3.77 -11.38
N ILE A 106 -5.29 -4.58 -10.46
CA ILE A 106 -5.84 -5.88 -10.13
C ILE A 106 -7.29 -5.77 -9.66
N PHE A 107 -7.58 -4.82 -8.78
CA PHE A 107 -8.93 -4.60 -8.27
C PHE A 107 -9.85 -3.94 -9.30
N CYS A 108 -9.37 -2.92 -10.00
CA CYS A 108 -10.16 -2.18 -10.98
C CYS A 108 -10.59 -3.07 -12.16
N LYS A 109 -9.71 -3.96 -12.64
CA LYS A 109 -10.07 -4.95 -13.69
C LYS A 109 -11.16 -5.93 -13.28
N ASN A 110 -11.32 -6.14 -11.97
CA ASN A 110 -12.40 -6.93 -11.40
C ASN A 110 -13.64 -6.10 -11.03
N GLY A 111 -13.75 -4.87 -11.54
CA GLY A 111 -14.90 -4.00 -11.32
C GLY A 111 -14.97 -3.36 -9.93
N ARG A 112 -13.90 -3.45 -9.14
CA ARG A 112 -13.88 -2.92 -7.76
C ARG A 112 -13.43 -1.46 -7.76
N LYS A 113 -14.08 -0.66 -6.94
CA LYS A 113 -13.64 0.71 -6.62
C LYS A 113 -12.64 0.67 -5.47
N ILE A 114 -11.67 1.57 -5.50
CA ILE A 114 -10.68 1.70 -4.44
C ILE A 114 -10.84 3.04 -3.77
N PHE A 115 -10.97 3.02 -2.45
CA PHE A 115 -10.97 4.21 -1.61
C PHE A 115 -9.64 4.33 -0.85
N LEU A 116 -9.30 5.53 -0.46
CA LEU A 116 -8.22 5.80 0.49
C LEU A 116 -8.51 7.06 1.29
N GLU A 117 -7.88 7.15 2.44
CA GLU A 117 -7.80 8.35 3.26
C GLU A 117 -6.34 8.80 3.35
N VAL A 118 -6.10 10.09 3.18
CA VAL A 118 -4.76 10.67 3.26
C VAL A 118 -4.82 12.00 3.99
N ASN A 119 -3.80 12.28 4.81
CA ASN A 119 -3.69 13.60 5.44
C ASN A 119 -3.55 14.67 4.35
N GLU A 120 -4.37 15.72 4.41
CA GLU A 120 -4.36 16.80 3.41
C GLU A 120 -3.01 17.51 3.27
N SER A 121 -2.17 17.44 4.29
CA SER A 121 -0.81 17.99 4.27
C SER A 121 0.20 17.08 3.57
N ASN A 122 -0.16 15.83 3.28
CA ASN A 122 0.73 14.88 2.60
C ASN A 122 0.69 15.07 1.08
N GLU A 123 1.23 16.19 0.61
CA GLU A 123 1.23 16.56 -0.81
C GLU A 123 1.89 15.51 -1.71
N LYS A 124 2.94 14.86 -1.22
CA LYS A 124 3.67 13.83 -1.97
C LYS A 124 2.77 12.62 -2.25
N ALA A 125 2.06 12.14 -1.25
CA ALA A 125 1.13 11.02 -1.40
C ALA A 125 -0.06 11.41 -2.28
N ILE A 126 -0.63 12.59 -2.11
CA ILE A 126 -1.76 13.09 -2.92
C ILE A 126 -1.38 13.15 -4.40
N LYS A 127 -0.18 13.65 -4.72
CA LYS A 127 0.32 13.67 -6.11
C LYS A 127 0.45 12.25 -6.68
N LEU A 128 0.96 11.30 -5.90
CA LEU A 128 1.05 9.90 -6.30
C LEU A 128 -0.33 9.32 -6.60
N TYR A 129 -1.29 9.55 -5.73
CA TYR A 129 -2.65 9.05 -5.92
C TYR A 129 -3.33 9.66 -7.14
N LYS A 130 -3.26 10.97 -7.32
CA LYS A 130 -3.81 11.66 -8.51
C LYS A 130 -3.19 11.15 -9.80
N LYS A 131 -1.89 10.93 -9.83
CA LYS A 131 -1.18 10.36 -10.98
C LYS A 131 -1.70 8.97 -11.35
N ASN A 132 -2.17 8.21 -10.38
CA ASN A 132 -2.72 6.87 -10.56
C ASN A 132 -4.25 6.83 -10.71
N GLY A 133 -4.88 7.97 -10.98
CA GLY A 133 -6.31 8.06 -11.31
C GLY A 133 -7.24 8.14 -10.11
N PHE A 134 -6.72 8.46 -8.93
CA PHE A 134 -7.55 8.77 -7.77
C PHE A 134 -8.03 10.22 -7.81
N GLU A 135 -9.28 10.42 -7.46
CA GLU A 135 -9.95 11.73 -7.38
C GLU A 135 -10.40 12.02 -5.95
N GLU A 136 -10.33 13.29 -5.55
CA GLU A 136 -10.85 13.73 -4.27
C GLU A 136 -12.37 13.75 -4.29
N ILE A 137 -13.02 13.18 -3.28
CA ILE A 137 -14.48 13.15 -3.18
C ILE A 137 -15.01 13.79 -1.90
N SER A 138 -14.22 13.84 -0.84
CA SER A 138 -14.66 14.36 0.46
C SER A 138 -13.48 14.71 1.35
N VAL A 139 -13.77 15.45 2.42
CA VAL A 139 -12.83 15.82 3.48
C VAL A 139 -13.41 15.42 4.83
N ARG A 140 -12.68 14.66 5.62
CA ARG A 140 -12.99 14.39 7.03
C ARG A 140 -12.21 15.37 7.91
N LYS A 141 -12.91 16.33 8.50
CA LYS A 141 -12.29 17.35 9.34
C LYS A 141 -11.75 16.75 10.64
N ASN A 142 -10.55 17.20 11.03
CA ASN A 142 -9.90 16.83 12.29
C ASN A 142 -9.67 15.31 12.47
N TYR A 143 -9.59 14.53 11.40
CA TYR A 143 -9.45 13.07 11.44
C TYR A 143 -8.14 12.62 12.11
N TYR A 144 -7.03 13.33 11.82
CA TYR A 144 -5.71 13.05 12.40
C TYR A 144 -5.36 13.94 13.60
N GLY A 145 -6.31 14.74 14.09
CA GLY A 145 -6.14 15.68 15.18
C GLY A 145 -6.63 17.09 14.82
N ASN A 146 -6.45 18.04 15.72
CA ASN A 146 -6.88 19.43 15.50
C ASN A 146 -6.21 20.03 14.27
N HIS A 147 -7.03 20.52 13.33
CA HIS A 147 -6.60 21.11 12.06
C HIS A 147 -5.84 20.15 11.12
N GLN A 148 -5.97 18.84 11.34
CA GLN A 148 -5.41 17.82 10.45
C GLN A 148 -6.52 17.01 9.80
N ASN A 149 -6.92 17.44 8.62
CA ASN A 149 -8.01 16.82 7.88
C ASN A 149 -7.52 15.62 7.05
N ALA A 150 -8.41 14.66 6.83
CA ALA A 150 -8.21 13.61 5.86
C ALA A 150 -8.94 13.95 4.56
N LEU A 151 -8.26 13.83 3.43
CA LEU A 151 -8.88 13.75 2.13
C LEU A 151 -9.33 12.31 1.88
N ILE A 152 -10.55 12.14 1.43
CA ILE A 152 -11.05 10.86 0.92
C ILE A 152 -10.93 10.89 -0.59
N MET A 153 -10.25 9.89 -1.13
CA MET A 153 -10.05 9.76 -2.56
C MET A 153 -10.60 8.44 -3.07
N ILE A 154 -11.01 8.41 -4.33
CA ILE A 154 -11.55 7.23 -5.00
C ILE A 154 -10.86 7.00 -6.35
N LYS A 155 -10.61 5.73 -6.66
CA LYS A 155 -10.31 5.28 -8.03
C LYS A 155 -11.45 4.37 -8.48
N ASN A 156 -12.11 4.75 -9.55
CA ASN A 156 -13.15 3.94 -10.19
C ASN A 156 -12.55 2.83 -11.04
N SER A 157 -13.30 1.77 -11.17
CA SER A 157 -12.93 0.65 -12.03
C SER A 157 -12.93 1.01 -13.52
#